data_4ea25c450a4c8de7cf540cb1fb56092d
#
_entry.id   4ea25c450a4c8de7cf540cb1fb56092d
#
_cell.length_a   1.000
_cell.length_b   1.000
_cell.length_c   1.000
_cell.angle_alpha   90.00
_cell.angle_beta   90.00
_cell.angle_gamma   90.00
#
_symmetry.space_group_name_H-M   'P 1'
#
loop_
_entity.id
_entity.type
_entity.pdbx_description
1 polymer ?
#
loop_
_entity_poly.entity_id
_entity_poly.type
_entity_poly.pdbx_seq_one_letter_code
_entity_poly.pdbx_strand_id
1 'polypeptide(L)'
;KEYRRQRQMCIRDRNEEDQGLTFDSKEIPEELLDKCHKLREEMLEAAAEANEELMDAYLESGDLTSEQIKEGLRIRSLANEVILALCGSAFKNKGVQAVLDAVIDFLPAPDEVKAIEGVIPNNSDEEDEEADTRTSSDEEPFSALAFKIATDPFVGTLTFIRVYSGVLRVGDGVMNTTKSKKERVGRMVQMHSNNREEIKEVRAGDIAACIGLKDITTGDTLSDSNKPIVLERMDFPEPVISVAVEPKSKQDQEKMSLALGKLAQEDPSFRVASDEESGQTIISGMGELHLDVLVDRMKREFSVEANIGKPQVAYRETIKETIEIEGKFVRQSGGKGQYGHVWLKLEPLGLDDEYEFVDKIVGGVIPKEYIPAVNKGIQEQMQNGVIAGYPLLALRATLYLSLIHI
;
A
#
# COMPACT_ATOMS: atom_id res chain seq x y z
N LYS A 1 36.56 5.46 -3.55
CA LYS A 1 37.83 5.78 -4.30
C LYS A 1 38.43 4.55 -5.00
N GLU A 2 38.33 3.35 -4.42
CA GLU A 2 38.97 2.13 -4.93
C GLU A 2 38.34 1.62 -6.23
N TYR A 3 37.03 1.52 -6.33
CA TYR A 3 36.34 0.93 -7.50
C TYR A 3 36.51 1.70 -8.83
N ARG A 4 36.75 3.02 -8.80
CA ARG A 4 37.05 3.80 -10.02
C ARG A 4 38.47 3.64 -10.50
N ARG A 5 39.40 3.24 -9.63
CA ARG A 5 40.81 3.04 -9.98
C ARG A 5 41.00 1.77 -10.77
N GLN A 6 40.16 0.76 -10.53
CA GLN A 6 40.32 -0.58 -11.08
C GLN A 6 40.17 -0.63 -12.63
N ARG A 7 39.11 -0.02 -13.16
CA ARG A 7 38.81 -0.12 -14.59
C ARG A 7 39.88 0.52 -15.53
N GLN A 8 40.60 1.53 -15.10
CA GLN A 8 41.56 2.26 -15.90
C GLN A 8 42.96 2.29 -15.33
N MET A 9 43.24 1.57 -14.24
CA MET A 9 44.54 1.54 -13.59
C MET A 9 45.15 2.92 -13.37
N CYS A 10 44.39 3.90 -12.96
CA CYS A 10 44.81 5.27 -12.70
C CYS A 10 44.04 5.91 -11.54
N ILE A 11 44.61 6.94 -10.93
CA ILE A 11 43.92 7.84 -10.03
C ILE A 11 43.32 9.00 -10.80
N ARG A 12 42.07 9.31 -10.60
CA ARG A 12 41.44 10.50 -11.14
C ARG A 12 41.22 11.52 -10.01
N ASP A 13 42.04 12.56 -10.00
CA ASP A 13 41.87 13.71 -9.16
C ASP A 13 40.90 14.68 -9.81
N ARG A 14 39.74 14.91 -9.20
CA ARG A 14 38.75 15.84 -9.71
C ARG A 14 39.02 17.24 -9.21
N ASN A 15 39.02 18.19 -10.15
CA ASN A 15 39.28 19.60 -9.88
C ASN A 15 38.14 20.18 -9.00
N GLU A 16 38.53 20.96 -8.01
CA GLU A 16 37.55 21.64 -7.13
C GLU A 16 37.05 22.96 -7.73
N GLU A 17 37.86 23.59 -8.61
CA GLU A 17 37.54 24.87 -9.24
C GLU A 17 36.32 24.77 -10.17
N ASP A 18 36.14 23.62 -10.87
CA ASP A 18 35.02 23.34 -11.76
C ASP A 18 33.97 22.41 -11.16
N GLN A 19 33.93 22.34 -9.83
CA GLN A 19 32.99 21.49 -9.09
C GLN A 19 33.07 19.98 -9.43
N GLY A 20 34.27 19.53 -9.82
CA GLY A 20 34.55 18.13 -10.12
C GLY A 20 34.12 17.65 -11.53
N LEU A 21 33.85 18.56 -12.44
CA LEU A 21 33.55 18.25 -13.83
C LEU A 21 34.76 17.66 -14.56
N THR A 22 35.94 18.27 -14.41
CA THR A 22 37.17 17.76 -14.96
C THR A 22 37.98 16.95 -13.95
N PHE A 23 38.92 16.17 -14.43
CA PHE A 23 39.84 15.40 -13.61
C PHE A 23 41.19 15.21 -14.31
N ASP A 24 42.22 15.11 -13.48
CA ASP A 24 43.57 14.72 -13.92
C ASP A 24 43.79 13.24 -13.63
N SER A 25 44.37 12.52 -14.60
CA SER A 25 44.76 11.13 -14.42
C SER A 25 46.18 11.05 -13.92
N LYS A 26 46.41 10.35 -12.80
CA LYS A 26 47.72 10.14 -12.19
C LYS A 26 47.99 8.64 -12.05
N GLU A 27 49.26 8.27 -12.00
CA GLU A 27 49.68 6.90 -11.71
C GLU A 27 49.28 6.49 -10.31
N ILE A 28 49.04 5.18 -10.14
CA ILE A 28 48.71 4.60 -8.83
C ILE A 28 50.00 4.60 -7.98
N PRO A 29 49.95 5.05 -6.72
CA PRO A 29 51.05 4.91 -5.76
C PRO A 29 51.49 3.45 -5.63
N GLU A 30 52.83 3.23 -5.56
CA GLU A 30 53.41 1.90 -5.46
C GLU A 30 52.78 1.02 -4.35
N GLU A 31 52.49 1.61 -3.19
CA GLU A 31 51.85 0.95 -2.04
C GLU A 31 50.46 0.41 -2.30
N LEU A 32 49.78 0.84 -3.37
CA LEU A 32 48.43 0.43 -3.75
C LEU A 32 48.39 -0.44 -5.01
N LEU A 33 49.50 -0.61 -5.71
CA LEU A 33 49.58 -1.31 -6.98
C LEU A 33 49.10 -2.77 -6.87
N ASP A 34 49.66 -3.53 -5.95
CA ASP A 34 49.32 -4.95 -5.79
C ASP A 34 47.83 -5.13 -5.47
N LYS A 35 47.30 -4.27 -4.60
CA LYS A 35 45.86 -4.30 -4.27
C LYS A 35 45.01 -3.94 -5.50
N CYS A 36 45.43 -2.98 -6.29
CA CYS A 36 44.72 -2.57 -7.50
C CYS A 36 44.74 -3.65 -8.56
N HIS A 37 45.89 -4.34 -8.74
CA HIS A 37 45.99 -5.47 -9.66
C HIS A 37 45.03 -6.60 -9.28
N LYS A 38 45.07 -7.04 -8.03
CA LYS A 38 44.16 -8.08 -7.54
C LYS A 38 42.70 -7.75 -7.77
N LEU A 39 42.27 -6.55 -7.39
CA LEU A 39 40.88 -6.11 -7.55
C LEU A 39 40.49 -5.89 -9.02
N ARG A 40 41.45 -5.57 -9.90
CA ARG A 40 41.20 -5.54 -11.34
C ARG A 40 40.98 -6.93 -11.88
N GLU A 41 41.80 -7.88 -11.49
CA GLU A 41 41.68 -9.30 -11.87
C GLU A 41 40.31 -9.85 -11.47
N GLU A 42 39.88 -9.66 -10.23
CA GLU A 42 38.53 -10.02 -9.77
C GLU A 42 37.41 -9.38 -10.61
N MET A 43 37.59 -8.14 -11.06
CA MET A 43 36.61 -7.48 -11.93
C MET A 43 36.64 -8.03 -13.36
N LEU A 44 37.82 -8.37 -13.91
CA LEU A 44 37.96 -8.97 -15.23
C LEU A 44 37.34 -10.36 -15.27
N GLU A 45 37.60 -11.19 -14.27
CA GLU A 45 36.97 -12.49 -14.09
C GLU A 45 35.45 -12.37 -14.04
N ALA A 46 34.96 -11.45 -13.19
CA ALA A 46 33.51 -11.20 -13.09
C ALA A 46 32.89 -10.71 -14.41
N ALA A 47 33.60 -9.98 -15.25
CA ALA A 47 33.12 -9.57 -16.57
C ALA A 47 33.20 -10.72 -17.60
N ALA A 48 34.26 -11.50 -17.55
CA ALA A 48 34.48 -12.62 -18.46
C ALA A 48 33.46 -13.76 -18.28
N GLU A 49 33.00 -13.99 -17.05
CA GLU A 49 31.98 -15.00 -16.74
C GLU A 49 30.59 -14.73 -17.36
N ALA A 50 30.40 -13.58 -18.03
CA ALA A 50 29.12 -13.24 -18.63
C ALA A 50 28.72 -14.11 -19.82
N ASN A 51 29.71 -14.49 -20.66
CA ASN A 51 29.50 -15.37 -21.81
C ASN A 51 30.82 -16.03 -22.27
N GLU A 52 30.71 -17.04 -23.15
CA GLU A 52 31.88 -17.79 -23.68
C GLU A 52 32.84 -16.89 -24.46
N GLU A 53 32.34 -15.92 -25.23
CA GLU A 53 33.18 -15.05 -26.05
C GLU A 53 34.11 -14.15 -25.20
N LEU A 54 33.58 -13.57 -24.13
CA LEU A 54 34.34 -12.77 -23.17
C LEU A 54 35.34 -13.63 -22.37
N MET A 55 34.95 -14.85 -22.04
CA MET A 55 35.80 -15.80 -21.34
C MET A 55 36.99 -16.20 -22.22
N ASP A 56 36.76 -16.52 -23.49
CA ASP A 56 37.80 -16.89 -24.43
C ASP A 56 38.77 -15.70 -24.64
N ALA A 57 38.24 -14.50 -24.83
CA ALA A 57 39.07 -13.28 -24.99
C ALA A 57 39.95 -13.03 -23.75
N TYR A 58 39.42 -13.27 -22.54
CA TYR A 58 40.19 -13.14 -21.31
C TYR A 58 41.25 -14.22 -21.15
N LEU A 59 40.93 -15.47 -21.49
CA LEU A 59 41.89 -16.59 -21.43
C LEU A 59 43.05 -16.44 -22.47
N GLU A 60 42.78 -15.87 -23.67
CA GLU A 60 43.78 -15.65 -24.67
C GLU A 60 44.73 -14.48 -24.37
N SER A 61 44.20 -13.35 -23.87
CA SER A 61 44.96 -12.12 -23.69
C SER A 61 45.36 -11.82 -22.22
N GLY A 62 44.69 -12.43 -21.24
CA GLY A 62 44.83 -12.09 -19.83
C GLY A 62 44.25 -10.72 -19.44
N ASP A 63 43.56 -10.03 -20.36
CA ASP A 63 42.91 -8.73 -20.11
C ASP A 63 41.68 -8.58 -21.03
N LEU A 64 40.81 -7.63 -20.71
CA LEU A 64 39.64 -7.25 -21.48
C LEU A 64 39.67 -5.75 -21.77
N THR A 65 39.15 -5.35 -22.93
CA THR A 65 38.96 -3.94 -23.24
C THR A 65 37.91 -3.29 -22.34
N SER A 66 37.91 -1.98 -22.24
CA SER A 66 36.93 -1.25 -21.43
C SER A 66 35.49 -1.50 -21.89
N GLU A 67 35.29 -1.68 -23.19
CA GLU A 67 33.99 -2.01 -23.79
C GLU A 67 33.54 -3.41 -23.41
N GLN A 68 34.41 -4.41 -23.49
CA GLN A 68 34.15 -5.79 -23.08
C GLN A 68 33.86 -5.92 -21.59
N ILE A 69 34.60 -5.17 -20.76
CA ILE A 69 34.32 -5.12 -19.31
C ILE A 69 32.93 -4.54 -19.05
N LYS A 70 32.55 -3.45 -19.74
CA LYS A 70 31.23 -2.86 -19.60
C LYS A 70 30.14 -3.83 -20.06
N GLU A 71 30.33 -4.47 -21.21
CA GLU A 71 29.38 -5.43 -21.75
C GLU A 71 29.16 -6.61 -20.80
N GLY A 72 30.24 -7.26 -20.34
CA GLY A 72 30.16 -8.38 -19.42
C GLY A 72 29.48 -8.01 -18.08
N LEU A 73 29.87 -6.88 -17.49
CA LEU A 73 29.26 -6.40 -16.26
C LEU A 73 27.79 -6.00 -16.46
N ARG A 74 27.41 -5.46 -17.63
CA ARG A 74 26.03 -5.16 -17.97
C ARG A 74 25.20 -6.44 -18.06
N ILE A 75 25.63 -7.44 -18.80
CA ILE A 75 24.93 -8.72 -18.94
C ILE A 75 24.64 -9.33 -17.57
N ARG A 76 25.64 -9.40 -16.72
CA ARG A 76 25.50 -9.98 -15.37
C ARG A 76 24.67 -9.12 -14.43
N SER A 77 24.74 -7.79 -14.56
CA SER A 77 23.88 -6.86 -13.81
C SER A 77 22.41 -7.00 -14.18
N LEU A 78 22.10 -7.15 -15.47
CA LEU A 78 20.74 -7.40 -15.96
C LEU A 78 20.19 -8.76 -15.53
N ALA A 79 21.08 -9.78 -15.40
CA ALA A 79 20.74 -11.09 -14.85
C ALA A 79 20.60 -11.11 -13.30
N ASN A 80 20.86 -9.99 -12.61
CA ASN A 80 20.94 -9.87 -11.16
C ASN A 80 22.03 -10.77 -10.50
N GLU A 81 23.06 -11.14 -11.23
CA GLU A 81 24.18 -11.93 -10.72
C GLU A 81 25.23 -11.08 -10.01
N VAL A 82 25.37 -9.82 -10.42
CA VAL A 82 26.32 -8.86 -9.83
C VAL A 82 25.65 -7.52 -9.52
N ILE A 83 26.09 -6.89 -8.44
CA ILE A 83 25.68 -5.54 -8.07
C ILE A 83 26.87 -4.59 -8.23
N LEU A 84 26.72 -3.58 -9.06
CA LEU A 84 27.77 -2.60 -9.33
C LEU A 84 27.78 -1.49 -8.28
N ALA A 85 28.89 -1.34 -7.58
CA ALA A 85 29.10 -0.30 -6.60
C ALA A 85 29.96 0.84 -7.12
N LEU A 86 29.49 2.08 -6.97
CA LEU A 86 30.18 3.30 -7.39
C LEU A 86 30.44 4.21 -6.19
N CYS A 87 31.54 4.95 -6.25
CA CYS A 87 31.93 5.91 -5.21
C CYS A 87 31.82 7.35 -5.72
N GLY A 88 31.27 8.23 -4.90
CA GLY A 88 31.20 9.66 -5.20
C GLY A 88 31.05 10.51 -3.94
N SER A 89 31.02 11.83 -4.13
CA SER A 89 30.70 12.79 -3.09
C SER A 89 29.70 13.79 -3.66
N ALA A 90 28.42 13.61 -3.35
CA ALA A 90 27.33 14.43 -3.89
C ALA A 90 27.47 15.90 -3.47
N PHE A 91 27.77 16.19 -2.21
CA PHE A 91 27.98 17.56 -1.72
C PHE A 91 29.13 18.31 -2.44
N LYS A 92 30.13 17.58 -2.90
CA LYS A 92 31.25 18.16 -3.65
C LYS A 92 31.09 17.99 -5.16
N ASN A 93 29.94 17.55 -5.63
CA ASN A 93 29.64 17.20 -7.03
C ASN A 93 30.72 16.32 -7.70
N LYS A 94 31.44 15.52 -6.89
CA LYS A 94 32.50 14.63 -7.39
C LYS A 94 31.92 13.25 -7.71
N GLY A 95 31.93 12.89 -8.99
CA GLY A 95 31.50 11.59 -9.46
C GLY A 95 30.04 11.45 -9.81
N VAL A 96 29.23 12.50 -9.71
CA VAL A 96 27.81 12.47 -10.07
C VAL A 96 27.60 12.11 -11.53
N GLN A 97 28.33 12.76 -12.46
CA GLN A 97 28.25 12.46 -13.91
C GLN A 97 28.57 11.00 -14.21
N ALA A 98 29.59 10.44 -13.56
CA ALA A 98 29.94 9.04 -13.76
C ALA A 98 28.93 8.05 -13.13
N VAL A 99 28.11 8.47 -12.19
CA VAL A 99 26.94 7.68 -11.75
C VAL A 99 25.85 7.74 -12.82
N LEU A 100 25.59 8.90 -13.40
CA LEU A 100 24.64 9.03 -14.51
C LEU A 100 25.07 8.21 -15.73
N ASP A 101 26.37 8.27 -16.10
CA ASP A 101 26.92 7.42 -17.16
C ASP A 101 26.73 5.92 -16.83
N ALA A 102 26.94 5.52 -15.57
CA ALA A 102 26.75 4.14 -15.16
C ALA A 102 25.28 3.70 -15.16
N VAL A 103 24.33 4.61 -14.93
CA VAL A 103 22.89 4.31 -15.12
C VAL A 103 22.63 3.93 -16.57
N ILE A 104 23.18 4.70 -17.53
CA ILE A 104 23.04 4.42 -18.97
C ILE A 104 23.78 3.13 -19.35
N ASP A 105 25.01 2.97 -18.85
CA ASP A 105 25.86 1.83 -19.19
C ASP A 105 25.32 0.48 -18.65
N PHE A 106 24.64 0.44 -17.51
CA PHE A 106 24.40 -0.81 -16.76
C PHE A 106 22.95 -1.10 -16.37
N LEU A 107 22.04 -0.12 -16.35
CA LEU A 107 20.64 -0.40 -16.05
C LEU A 107 19.87 -0.74 -17.34
N PRO A 108 18.82 -1.58 -17.21
CA PRO A 108 18.02 -1.96 -18.38
C PRO A 108 17.16 -0.80 -18.87
N ALA A 109 17.00 -0.71 -20.19
CA ALA A 109 15.93 0.06 -20.80
C ALA A 109 14.60 -0.73 -20.69
N PRO A 110 13.44 -0.06 -20.79
CA PRO A 110 12.14 -0.72 -20.67
C PRO A 110 11.90 -1.88 -21.65
N ASP A 111 12.48 -1.82 -22.84
CA ASP A 111 12.42 -2.82 -23.90
C ASP A 111 13.37 -4.01 -23.70
N GLU A 112 14.35 -3.86 -22.82
CA GLU A 112 15.30 -4.94 -22.44
C GLU A 112 14.76 -5.78 -21.26
N VAL A 113 13.70 -5.34 -20.59
CA VAL A 113 13.08 -6.06 -19.48
C VAL A 113 12.09 -7.08 -20.03
N LYS A 114 11.97 -8.26 -19.36
CA LYS A 114 10.98 -9.25 -19.71
C LYS A 114 9.57 -8.66 -19.73
N ALA A 115 8.71 -9.21 -20.59
CA ALA A 115 7.30 -8.87 -20.61
C ALA A 115 6.70 -8.97 -19.20
N ILE A 116 5.89 -7.99 -18.83
CA ILE A 116 5.21 -8.01 -17.53
C ILE A 116 4.07 -9.02 -17.58
N GLU A 117 3.98 -9.83 -16.56
CA GLU A 117 2.89 -10.79 -16.37
C GLU A 117 1.72 -10.13 -15.65
N GLY A 118 0.52 -10.57 -15.98
CA GLY A 118 -0.71 -10.12 -15.34
C GLY A 118 -1.82 -11.16 -15.54
N VAL A 119 -2.97 -10.85 -14.99
CA VAL A 119 -4.13 -11.75 -15.00
C VAL A 119 -5.29 -11.07 -15.71
N ILE A 120 -5.99 -11.83 -16.57
CA ILE A 120 -7.23 -11.35 -17.21
C ILE A 120 -8.34 -11.36 -16.15
N PRO A 121 -8.99 -10.21 -15.87
CA PRO A 121 -10.05 -10.17 -14.88
C PRO A 121 -11.26 -10.99 -15.37
N ASN A 122 -11.52 -12.14 -14.73
CA ASN A 122 -12.69 -12.96 -14.97
C ASN A 122 -13.84 -12.56 -14.05
N ASN A 123 -15.06 -12.47 -14.63
CA ASN A 123 -16.29 -12.23 -13.87
C ASN A 123 -16.91 -13.52 -13.26
N SER A 124 -16.25 -14.65 -13.41
CA SER A 124 -16.72 -15.95 -12.91
C SER A 124 -15.87 -16.37 -11.70
N ASP A 125 -16.53 -16.96 -10.70
CA ASP A 125 -15.93 -17.54 -9.49
C ASP A 125 -15.07 -18.81 -9.79
N GLU A 126 -14.56 -18.95 -11.00
CA GLU A 126 -13.71 -20.07 -11.39
C GLU A 126 -12.27 -19.79 -10.93
N GLU A 127 -11.69 -20.78 -10.25
CA GLU A 127 -10.35 -20.74 -9.63
C GLU A 127 -9.19 -20.66 -10.65
N ASP A 128 -9.45 -20.71 -11.96
CA ASP A 128 -8.42 -20.64 -13.00
C ASP A 128 -8.26 -19.19 -13.49
N GLU A 129 -7.31 -18.45 -12.92
CA GLU A 129 -6.88 -17.15 -13.41
C GLU A 129 -6.10 -17.32 -14.73
N GLU A 130 -6.61 -16.78 -15.82
CA GLU A 130 -5.93 -16.79 -17.13
C GLU A 130 -4.80 -15.75 -17.13
N ALA A 131 -3.56 -16.21 -17.21
CA ALA A 131 -2.38 -15.34 -17.28
C ALA A 131 -2.25 -14.73 -18.68
N ASP A 132 -1.88 -13.45 -18.72
CA ASP A 132 -1.55 -12.72 -19.95
C ASP A 132 -0.27 -11.90 -19.73
N THR A 133 0.40 -11.54 -20.80
CA THR A 133 1.66 -10.79 -20.75
C THR A 133 1.60 -9.52 -21.58
N ARG A 134 2.34 -8.49 -21.19
CA ARG A 134 2.50 -7.26 -21.95
C ARG A 134 3.98 -6.97 -22.16
N THR A 135 4.37 -6.78 -23.41
CA THR A 135 5.71 -6.31 -23.76
C THR A 135 5.75 -4.78 -23.75
N SER A 136 6.93 -4.22 -23.49
CA SER A 136 7.13 -2.77 -23.52
C SER A 136 7.16 -2.27 -24.97
N SER A 137 5.98 -2.10 -25.58
CA SER A 137 5.80 -1.63 -26.96
C SER A 137 4.61 -0.69 -27.05
N ASP A 138 4.74 0.34 -27.88
CA ASP A 138 3.66 1.29 -28.17
C ASP A 138 2.51 0.65 -28.97
N GLU A 139 2.74 -0.47 -29.66
CA GLU A 139 1.77 -1.18 -30.49
C GLU A 139 0.89 -2.16 -29.67
N GLU A 140 1.33 -2.46 -28.46
CA GLU A 140 0.57 -3.33 -27.54
C GLU A 140 -0.66 -2.60 -26.96
N PRO A 141 -1.66 -3.33 -26.45
CA PRO A 141 -2.75 -2.74 -25.71
C PRO A 141 -2.25 -1.97 -24.49
N PHE A 142 -2.84 -0.81 -24.22
CA PHE A 142 -2.44 0.01 -23.09
C PHE A 142 -2.55 -0.72 -21.76
N SER A 143 -1.49 -0.68 -20.97
CA SER A 143 -1.47 -1.07 -19.56
C SER A 143 -0.52 -0.20 -18.75
N ALA A 144 -0.94 0.19 -17.56
CA ALA A 144 -0.18 1.01 -16.64
C ALA A 144 -0.52 0.69 -15.18
N LEU A 145 0.44 0.89 -14.30
CA LEU A 145 0.27 0.75 -12.85
C LEU A 145 0.26 2.14 -12.20
N ALA A 146 -0.76 2.45 -11.43
CA ALA A 146 -0.82 3.61 -10.55
C ALA A 146 0.01 3.33 -9.29
N PHE A 147 1.29 3.68 -9.30
CA PHE A 147 2.23 3.31 -8.25
C PHE A 147 2.34 4.31 -7.10
N LYS A 148 1.83 5.54 -7.30
CA LYS A 148 1.83 6.58 -6.26
C LYS A 148 0.71 7.58 -6.49
N ILE A 149 0.08 7.98 -5.39
CA ILE A 149 -0.86 9.11 -5.37
C ILE A 149 -0.25 10.22 -4.51
N ALA A 150 -0.40 11.45 -4.93
CA ALA A 150 0.02 12.63 -4.19
C ALA A 150 -1.04 13.73 -4.28
N THR A 151 -1.24 14.46 -3.20
CA THR A 151 -2.13 15.62 -3.18
C THR A 151 -1.33 16.90 -3.44
N ASP A 152 -1.74 17.62 -4.45
CA ASP A 152 -1.16 18.92 -4.81
C ASP A 152 -2.14 20.05 -4.48
N PRO A 153 -1.69 21.14 -3.82
CA PRO A 153 -2.57 22.24 -3.40
C PRO A 153 -3.27 22.97 -4.55
N PHE A 154 -2.70 22.92 -5.77
CA PHE A 154 -3.17 23.69 -6.92
C PHE A 154 -3.98 22.88 -7.93
N VAL A 155 -3.60 21.63 -8.15
CA VAL A 155 -4.22 20.77 -9.18
C VAL A 155 -5.03 19.62 -8.59
N GLY A 156 -4.98 19.44 -7.28
CA GLY A 156 -5.69 18.36 -6.58
C GLY A 156 -4.88 17.05 -6.58
N THR A 157 -5.55 15.94 -6.84
CA THR A 157 -4.91 14.61 -6.81
C THR A 157 -4.09 14.38 -8.08
N LEU A 158 -2.82 14.03 -7.89
CA LEU A 158 -1.88 13.56 -8.90
C LEU A 158 -1.75 12.04 -8.78
N THR A 159 -2.12 11.31 -9.82
CA THR A 159 -1.91 9.86 -9.90
C THR A 159 -0.71 9.58 -10.77
N PHE A 160 0.39 9.15 -10.16
CA PHE A 160 1.60 8.76 -10.89
C PHE A 160 1.41 7.36 -11.46
N ILE A 161 1.56 7.23 -12.77
CA ILE A 161 1.45 5.97 -13.49
C ILE A 161 2.78 5.62 -14.15
N ARG A 162 3.11 4.34 -14.17
CA ARG A 162 4.12 3.77 -15.06
C ARG A 162 3.40 3.03 -16.17
N VAL A 163 3.64 3.42 -17.41
CA VAL A 163 3.11 2.74 -18.59
C VAL A 163 3.99 1.54 -18.90
N TYR A 164 3.42 0.35 -18.94
CA TYR A 164 4.13 -0.88 -19.29
C TYR A 164 3.95 -1.24 -20.76
N SER A 165 2.81 -0.93 -21.35
CA SER A 165 2.54 -1.18 -22.77
C SER A 165 1.59 -0.16 -23.34
N GLY A 166 1.65 0.04 -24.66
CA GLY A 166 0.77 0.93 -25.40
C GLY A 166 1.04 2.41 -25.16
N VAL A 167 0.12 3.23 -25.64
CA VAL A 167 0.19 4.69 -25.58
C VAL A 167 -1.09 5.23 -24.94
N LEU A 168 -0.96 6.12 -23.98
CA LEU A 168 -2.09 6.83 -23.34
C LEU A 168 -2.10 8.29 -23.79
N ARG A 169 -3.27 8.78 -24.21
CA ARG A 169 -3.45 10.18 -24.64
C ARG A 169 -4.44 10.91 -23.73
N VAL A 170 -4.27 12.21 -23.68
CA VAL A 170 -5.25 13.09 -22.99
C VAL A 170 -6.62 12.92 -23.61
N GLY A 171 -7.62 12.65 -22.78
CA GLY A 171 -9.01 12.42 -23.19
C GLY A 171 -9.39 10.97 -23.36
N ASP A 172 -8.43 10.04 -23.35
CA ASP A 172 -8.70 8.62 -23.48
C ASP A 172 -9.51 8.09 -22.29
N GLY A 173 -10.37 7.12 -22.59
CA GLY A 173 -11.07 6.31 -21.59
C GLY A 173 -10.25 5.06 -21.28
N VAL A 174 -9.98 4.84 -20.02
CA VAL A 174 -9.27 3.66 -19.52
C VAL A 174 -10.12 2.88 -18.53
N MET A 175 -9.80 1.62 -18.33
CA MET A 175 -10.44 0.76 -17.33
C MET A 175 -9.50 0.66 -16.12
N ASN A 176 -9.97 1.03 -14.93
CA ASN A 176 -9.38 0.57 -13.69
C ASN A 176 -9.80 -0.89 -13.50
N THR A 177 -8.94 -1.81 -13.88
CA THR A 177 -9.24 -3.24 -13.89
C THR A 177 -9.27 -3.85 -12.49
N THR A 178 -8.54 -3.29 -11.55
CA THR A 178 -8.57 -3.70 -10.14
C THR A 178 -9.94 -3.48 -9.51
N LYS A 179 -10.62 -2.39 -9.88
CA LYS A 179 -11.95 -2.00 -9.34
C LYS A 179 -13.10 -2.17 -10.32
N SER A 180 -12.82 -2.62 -11.55
CA SER A 180 -13.80 -2.75 -12.62
C SER A 180 -14.55 -1.43 -12.92
N LYS A 181 -13.86 -0.30 -12.86
CA LYS A 181 -14.41 1.04 -13.09
C LYS A 181 -13.79 1.72 -14.30
N LYS A 182 -14.61 2.41 -15.08
CA LYS A 182 -14.14 3.24 -16.21
C LYS A 182 -13.70 4.61 -15.71
N GLU A 183 -12.51 5.02 -16.13
CA GLU A 183 -11.92 6.32 -15.84
C GLU A 183 -11.64 7.08 -17.14
N ARG A 184 -11.58 8.40 -17.05
CA ARG A 184 -11.19 9.24 -18.18
C ARG A 184 -10.01 10.10 -17.80
N VAL A 185 -8.96 10.05 -18.61
CA VAL A 185 -7.76 10.85 -18.42
C VAL A 185 -8.04 12.30 -18.80
N GLY A 186 -8.03 13.18 -17.81
CA GLY A 186 -8.29 14.61 -18.01
C GLY A 186 -7.06 15.33 -18.55
N ARG A 187 -6.03 15.48 -17.74
CA ARG A 187 -4.73 16.08 -18.08
C ARG A 187 -3.63 15.16 -17.65
N MET A 188 -2.51 15.24 -18.34
CA MET A 188 -1.28 14.53 -17.97
C MET A 188 -0.12 15.53 -17.87
N VAL A 189 0.74 15.30 -16.90
CA VAL A 189 1.94 16.11 -16.69
C VAL A 189 3.15 15.23 -16.47
N GLN A 190 4.28 15.68 -17.02
CA GLN A 190 5.59 15.18 -16.66
C GLN A 190 6.13 16.02 -15.51
N MET A 191 6.60 15.36 -14.47
CA MET A 191 7.12 16.04 -13.30
C MET A 191 8.64 16.18 -13.37
N HIS A 192 9.10 17.39 -13.16
CA HIS A 192 10.53 17.68 -13.03
C HIS A 192 10.74 18.48 -11.74
N SER A 193 11.15 17.82 -10.67
CA SER A 193 11.12 18.39 -9.32
C SER A 193 9.70 18.87 -8.97
N ASN A 194 9.53 20.16 -8.65
CA ASN A 194 8.22 20.77 -8.38
C ASN A 194 7.56 21.38 -9.65
N ASN A 195 8.25 21.33 -10.79
CA ASN A 195 7.72 21.84 -12.05
C ASN A 195 6.84 20.78 -12.73
N ARG A 196 5.78 21.24 -13.36
CA ARG A 196 4.82 20.42 -14.11
C ARG A 196 4.85 20.86 -15.56
N GLU A 197 5.15 19.93 -16.44
CA GLU A 197 5.07 20.15 -17.88
C GLU A 197 3.91 19.35 -18.45
N GLU A 198 2.96 20.02 -19.09
CA GLU A 198 1.80 19.36 -19.69
C GLU A 198 2.24 18.55 -20.90
N ILE A 199 1.86 17.28 -20.93
CA ILE A 199 2.11 16.35 -22.02
C ILE A 199 0.77 15.89 -22.62
N LYS A 200 0.80 15.59 -23.94
CA LYS A 200 -0.39 15.13 -24.66
C LYS A 200 -0.52 13.61 -24.70
N GLU A 201 0.61 12.93 -24.66
CA GLU A 201 0.69 11.47 -24.67
C GLU A 201 1.84 10.98 -23.78
N VAL A 202 1.75 9.75 -23.33
CA VAL A 202 2.78 9.01 -22.61
C VAL A 202 2.85 7.61 -23.22
N ARG A 203 4.07 7.05 -23.35
CA ARG A 203 4.37 5.83 -24.10
C ARG A 203 4.84 4.71 -23.18
N ALA A 204 4.93 3.50 -23.74
CA ALA A 204 5.46 2.34 -23.02
C ALA A 204 6.85 2.64 -22.41
N GLY A 205 7.03 2.30 -21.15
CA GLY A 205 8.26 2.56 -20.37
C GLY A 205 8.31 3.90 -19.64
N ASP A 206 7.46 4.86 -20.00
CA ASP A 206 7.43 6.19 -19.40
C ASP A 206 6.64 6.27 -18.09
N ILE A 207 6.94 7.33 -17.33
CA ILE A 207 6.22 7.71 -16.12
C ILE A 207 5.58 9.08 -16.33
N ALA A 208 4.29 9.18 -16.01
CA ALA A 208 3.54 10.43 -16.03
C ALA A 208 2.65 10.57 -14.80
N ALA A 209 2.20 11.80 -14.53
CA ALA A 209 1.17 12.04 -13.53
C ALA A 209 -0.14 12.43 -14.21
N CYS A 210 -1.20 11.67 -13.94
CA CYS A 210 -2.56 11.94 -14.41
C CYS A 210 -3.31 12.81 -13.41
N ILE A 211 -4.06 13.78 -13.91
CA ILE A 211 -4.90 14.68 -13.12
C ILE A 211 -6.37 14.39 -13.46
N GLY A 212 -7.20 14.26 -12.42
CA GLY A 212 -8.65 14.14 -12.58
C GLY A 212 -9.19 12.71 -12.60
N LEU A 213 -8.35 11.72 -12.35
CA LEU A 213 -8.80 10.35 -12.03
C LEU A 213 -9.45 10.36 -10.64
N LYS A 214 -10.62 9.71 -10.49
CA LYS A 214 -11.44 9.84 -9.29
C LYS A 214 -11.33 8.67 -8.33
N ASP A 215 -11.44 7.46 -8.86
CA ASP A 215 -11.57 6.23 -8.08
C ASP A 215 -10.29 5.36 -8.15
N ILE A 216 -9.12 6.01 -8.14
CA ILE A 216 -7.82 5.35 -8.20
C ILE A 216 -7.15 5.33 -6.82
N THR A 217 -6.56 4.20 -6.47
CA THR A 217 -5.67 4.02 -5.31
C THR A 217 -4.32 3.50 -5.77
N THR A 218 -3.31 3.68 -4.93
CA THR A 218 -1.97 3.13 -5.18
C THR A 218 -2.05 1.61 -5.33
N GLY A 219 -1.46 1.07 -6.39
CA GLY A 219 -1.52 -0.35 -6.76
C GLY A 219 -2.61 -0.69 -7.77
N ASP A 220 -3.48 0.24 -8.14
CA ASP A 220 -4.51 -0.02 -9.16
C ASP A 220 -3.88 -0.12 -10.56
N THR A 221 -4.40 -1.04 -11.37
CA THR A 221 -4.03 -1.19 -12.78
C THR A 221 -5.02 -0.43 -13.67
N LEU A 222 -4.47 0.34 -14.60
CA LEU A 222 -5.19 0.99 -15.68
C LEU A 222 -4.90 0.26 -16.99
N SER A 223 -5.92 -0.14 -17.73
CA SER A 223 -5.76 -0.85 -19.02
C SER A 223 -6.75 -0.42 -20.07
N ASP A 224 -6.51 -0.90 -21.30
CA ASP A 224 -7.50 -0.83 -22.39
C ASP A 224 -8.76 -1.61 -22.01
N SER A 225 -9.92 -0.97 -22.19
CA SER A 225 -11.23 -1.59 -21.88
C SER A 225 -11.56 -2.83 -22.73
N ASN A 226 -10.94 -2.96 -23.92
CA ASN A 226 -11.18 -4.08 -24.84
C ASN A 226 -10.25 -5.27 -24.58
N LYS A 227 -9.10 -5.02 -23.96
CA LYS A 227 -8.12 -6.04 -23.59
C LYS A 227 -7.65 -5.79 -22.14
N PRO A 228 -8.55 -6.02 -21.17
CA PRO A 228 -8.26 -5.75 -19.79
C PRO A 228 -7.20 -6.72 -19.24
N ILE A 229 -6.31 -6.20 -18.41
CA ILE A 229 -5.33 -6.97 -17.65
C ILE A 229 -5.23 -6.37 -16.25
N VAL A 230 -4.99 -7.19 -15.25
CA VAL A 230 -4.59 -6.77 -13.90
C VAL A 230 -3.12 -7.13 -13.78
N LEU A 231 -2.26 -6.12 -13.65
CA LEU A 231 -0.85 -6.32 -13.38
C LEU A 231 -0.63 -6.78 -11.94
N GLU A 232 0.56 -7.25 -11.62
CA GLU A 232 0.92 -7.67 -10.28
C GLU A 232 0.49 -6.63 -9.23
N ARG A 233 -0.23 -7.08 -8.21
CA ARG A 233 -0.69 -6.22 -7.12
C ARG A 233 0.47 -5.90 -6.19
N MET A 234 0.54 -4.65 -5.73
CA MET A 234 1.44 -4.27 -4.67
C MET A 234 0.86 -4.70 -3.33
N ASP A 235 1.55 -5.59 -2.63
CA ASP A 235 1.18 -5.98 -1.28
C ASP A 235 1.70 -4.96 -0.27
N PHE A 236 0.79 -4.34 0.45
CA PHE A 236 1.13 -3.40 1.52
C PHE A 236 1.00 -4.09 2.87
N PRO A 237 2.02 -3.96 3.75
CA PRO A 237 1.94 -4.56 5.06
C PRO A 237 0.83 -3.96 5.92
N GLU A 238 0.22 -4.79 6.75
CA GLU A 238 -0.80 -4.34 7.69
C GLU A 238 -0.21 -3.40 8.74
N PRO A 239 -0.95 -2.35 9.14
CA PRO A 239 -0.53 -1.43 10.20
C PRO A 239 -0.30 -2.17 11.52
N VAL A 240 0.75 -1.78 12.24
CA VAL A 240 1.14 -2.45 13.50
C VAL A 240 0.83 -1.65 14.76
N ILE A 241 0.61 -0.35 14.65
CA ILE A 241 0.25 0.51 15.79
C ILE A 241 -0.93 1.42 15.45
N SER A 242 -1.66 1.80 16.48
CA SER A 242 -2.81 2.69 16.36
C SER A 242 -2.78 3.78 17.43
N VAL A 243 -3.23 4.98 17.06
CA VAL A 243 -3.43 6.10 17.98
C VAL A 243 -4.80 6.75 17.74
N ALA A 244 -5.38 7.31 18.78
CA ALA A 244 -6.58 8.11 18.66
C ALA A 244 -6.24 9.55 18.30
N VAL A 245 -7.00 10.14 17.39
CA VAL A 245 -6.86 11.54 16.96
C VAL A 245 -8.17 12.26 17.22
N GLU A 246 -8.10 13.33 18.00
CA GLU A 246 -9.26 14.13 18.36
C GLU A 246 -9.09 15.57 17.89
N PRO A 247 -10.03 16.12 17.12
CA PRO A 247 -9.96 17.51 16.68
C PRO A 247 -10.12 18.45 17.86
N LYS A 248 -9.40 19.56 17.89
CA LYS A 248 -9.50 20.56 18.96
C LYS A 248 -10.78 21.40 18.88
N SER A 249 -11.39 21.50 17.71
CA SER A 249 -12.63 22.26 17.48
C SER A 249 -13.55 21.54 16.49
N LYS A 250 -14.84 21.91 16.47
CA LYS A 250 -15.80 21.40 15.47
C LYS A 250 -15.38 21.74 14.03
N GLN A 251 -14.74 22.86 13.82
CA GLN A 251 -14.26 23.26 12.50
C GLN A 251 -13.07 22.39 12.05
N ASP A 252 -12.22 21.98 13.01
CA ASP A 252 -11.13 21.05 12.73
C ASP A 252 -11.62 19.64 12.42
N GLN A 253 -12.79 19.23 12.91
CA GLN A 253 -13.35 17.90 12.65
C GLN A 253 -13.62 17.65 11.16
N GLU A 254 -14.25 18.61 10.47
CA GLU A 254 -14.52 18.49 9.02
C GLU A 254 -13.22 18.49 8.22
N LYS A 255 -12.30 19.39 8.55
CA LYS A 255 -10.98 19.46 7.92
C LYS A 255 -10.16 18.19 8.17
N MET A 256 -10.23 17.65 9.39
CA MET A 256 -9.53 16.41 9.77
C MET A 256 -10.02 15.22 8.94
N SER A 257 -11.32 15.05 8.79
CA SER A 257 -11.88 13.98 7.97
C SER A 257 -11.42 14.05 6.51
N LEU A 258 -11.41 15.25 5.93
CA LEU A 258 -10.91 15.47 4.58
C LEU A 258 -9.40 15.23 4.46
N ALA A 259 -8.62 15.68 5.44
CA ALA A 259 -7.17 15.50 5.47
C ALA A 259 -6.80 14.00 5.61
N LEU A 260 -7.42 13.31 6.55
CA LEU A 260 -7.20 11.89 6.77
C LEU A 260 -7.60 11.04 5.56
N GLY A 261 -8.74 11.37 4.90
CA GLY A 261 -9.15 10.71 3.66
C GLY A 261 -8.13 10.86 2.53
N LYS A 262 -7.54 12.05 2.37
CA LYS A 262 -6.48 12.29 1.36
C LYS A 262 -5.19 11.57 1.72
N LEU A 263 -4.75 11.61 2.97
CA LEU A 263 -3.55 10.91 3.43
C LEU A 263 -3.69 9.40 3.26
N ALA A 264 -4.87 8.82 3.53
CA ALA A 264 -5.15 7.41 3.30
C ALA A 264 -5.19 7.02 1.81
N GLN A 265 -5.52 7.95 0.90
CA GLN A 265 -5.39 7.71 -0.54
C GLN A 265 -3.94 7.69 -1.01
N GLU A 266 -3.07 8.51 -0.38
CA GLU A 266 -1.65 8.57 -0.72
C GLU A 266 -0.86 7.39 -0.20
N ASP A 267 -1.21 6.89 0.99
CA ASP A 267 -0.47 5.85 1.70
C ASP A 267 -1.36 4.65 2.03
N PRO A 268 -1.23 3.53 1.29
CA PRO A 268 -2.03 2.34 1.52
C PRO A 268 -1.75 1.62 2.85
N SER A 269 -0.60 1.87 3.49
CA SER A 269 -0.26 1.34 4.82
C SER A 269 -0.86 2.16 5.97
N PHE A 270 -1.50 3.29 5.65
CA PHE A 270 -2.20 4.15 6.60
C PHE A 270 -3.69 3.87 6.57
N ARG A 271 -4.27 3.53 7.72
CA ARG A 271 -5.71 3.27 7.85
C ARG A 271 -6.36 4.25 8.81
N VAL A 272 -7.59 4.60 8.50
CA VAL A 272 -8.43 5.46 9.33
C VAL A 272 -9.72 4.73 9.61
N ALA A 273 -10.07 4.60 10.87
CA ALA A 273 -11.33 4.00 11.32
C ALA A 273 -11.98 4.88 12.38
N SER A 274 -13.29 4.86 12.43
CA SER A 274 -14.04 5.44 13.56
C SER A 274 -14.43 4.30 14.49
N ASP A 275 -14.06 4.41 15.75
CA ASP A 275 -14.52 3.48 16.75
C ASP A 275 -15.94 3.88 17.16
N GLU A 276 -16.90 3.00 16.88
CA GLU A 276 -18.32 3.27 17.10
C GLU A 276 -18.67 3.40 18.60
N GLU A 277 -17.86 2.81 19.47
CA GLU A 277 -18.13 2.79 20.90
C GLU A 277 -17.59 4.02 21.63
N SER A 278 -16.32 4.36 21.35
CA SER A 278 -15.70 5.55 21.95
C SER A 278 -16.00 6.82 21.17
N GLY A 279 -16.46 6.71 19.92
CA GLY A 279 -16.62 7.81 19.00
C GLY A 279 -15.28 8.43 18.54
N GLN A 280 -14.16 7.79 18.87
CA GLN A 280 -12.83 8.29 18.51
C GLN A 280 -12.49 7.96 17.05
N THR A 281 -11.74 8.85 16.42
CA THR A 281 -11.08 8.55 15.14
C THR A 281 -9.74 7.88 15.44
N ILE A 282 -9.59 6.66 15.01
CA ILE A 282 -8.37 5.85 15.16
C ILE A 282 -7.61 5.89 13.85
N ILE A 283 -6.32 6.24 13.93
CA ILE A 283 -5.39 6.15 12.82
C ILE A 283 -4.37 5.05 13.11
N SER A 284 -4.10 4.23 12.10
CA SER A 284 -3.19 3.08 12.21
C SER A 284 -2.10 3.17 11.16
N GLY A 285 -0.87 2.78 11.52
CA GLY A 285 0.30 2.87 10.65
C GLY A 285 1.42 1.93 11.05
N MET A 286 2.52 2.00 10.31
CA MET A 286 3.66 1.08 10.42
C MET A 286 4.57 1.34 11.63
N GLY A 287 4.41 2.46 12.33
CA GLY A 287 5.22 2.81 13.49
C GLY A 287 4.95 4.23 13.99
N GLU A 288 5.47 4.56 15.17
CA GLU A 288 5.30 5.88 15.80
C GLU A 288 5.72 7.02 14.86
N LEU A 289 6.93 6.93 14.29
CA LEU A 289 7.43 7.96 13.37
C LEU A 289 6.54 8.12 12.14
N HIS A 290 5.99 7.05 11.62
CA HIS A 290 5.06 7.10 10.49
C HIS A 290 3.81 7.93 10.84
N LEU A 291 3.17 7.63 11.96
CA LEU A 291 2.00 8.36 12.43
C LEU A 291 2.31 9.82 12.78
N ASP A 292 3.46 10.08 13.41
CA ASP A 292 3.91 11.43 13.72
C ASP A 292 4.09 12.30 12.47
N VAL A 293 4.69 11.73 11.41
CA VAL A 293 4.85 12.43 10.12
C VAL A 293 3.49 12.74 9.50
N LEU A 294 2.54 11.80 9.53
CA LEU A 294 1.21 12.02 8.98
C LEU A 294 0.42 13.09 9.74
N VAL A 295 0.53 13.09 11.06
CA VAL A 295 -0.08 14.13 11.90
C VAL A 295 0.57 15.50 11.68
N ASP A 296 1.88 15.55 11.54
CA ASP A 296 2.59 16.79 11.21
C ASP A 296 2.21 17.32 9.81
N ARG A 297 2.06 16.42 8.82
CA ARG A 297 1.52 16.76 7.49
C ARG A 297 0.08 17.29 7.59
N MET A 298 -0.77 16.64 8.38
CA MET A 298 -2.15 17.10 8.61
C MET A 298 -2.18 18.54 9.15
N LYS A 299 -1.28 18.86 10.07
CA LYS A 299 -1.15 20.21 10.61
C LYS A 299 -0.61 21.21 9.58
N ARG A 300 0.47 20.87 8.88
CA ARG A 300 1.15 21.79 7.94
C ARG A 300 0.42 21.98 6.62
N GLU A 301 -0.08 20.90 6.04
CA GLU A 301 -0.67 20.94 4.69
C GLU A 301 -2.18 21.26 4.73
N PHE A 302 -2.89 20.80 5.77
CA PHE A 302 -4.34 20.97 5.87
C PHE A 302 -4.79 21.95 6.97
N SER A 303 -3.85 22.51 7.75
CA SER A 303 -4.13 23.44 8.84
C SER A 303 -5.15 22.87 9.84
N VAL A 304 -4.99 21.61 10.23
CA VAL A 304 -5.80 20.90 11.22
C VAL A 304 -5.04 20.79 12.53
N GLU A 305 -5.64 21.20 13.62
CA GLU A 305 -5.11 20.96 14.96
C GLU A 305 -5.86 19.80 15.63
N ALA A 306 -5.11 18.79 16.05
CA ALA A 306 -5.63 17.61 16.72
C ALA A 306 -4.79 17.25 17.96
N ASN A 307 -5.44 16.62 18.92
CA ASN A 307 -4.80 15.96 20.04
C ASN A 307 -4.57 14.47 19.67
N ILE A 308 -3.41 13.95 20.04
CA ILE A 308 -3.06 12.56 19.82
C ILE A 308 -3.05 11.87 21.17
N GLY A 309 -3.69 10.71 21.26
CA GLY A 309 -3.78 9.93 22.48
C GLY A 309 -3.76 8.43 22.20
N LYS A 310 -3.71 7.66 23.27
CA LYS A 310 -3.92 6.20 23.15
C LYS A 310 -5.42 5.96 22.91
N PRO A 311 -5.77 4.95 22.08
CA PRO A 311 -7.14 4.52 21.92
C PRO A 311 -7.75 4.15 23.28
N GLN A 312 -9.01 4.46 23.48
CA GLN A 312 -9.71 4.04 24.67
C GLN A 312 -9.90 2.52 24.62
N VAL A 313 -9.80 1.88 25.77
CA VAL A 313 -10.07 0.44 25.88
C VAL A 313 -11.57 0.24 25.86
N ALA A 314 -12.06 -0.48 24.88
CA ALA A 314 -13.46 -0.89 24.82
C ALA A 314 -13.70 -2.04 25.81
N TYR A 315 -14.33 -1.72 26.92
CA TYR A 315 -14.71 -2.74 27.90
C TYR A 315 -15.97 -3.47 27.44
N ARG A 316 -16.04 -4.75 27.76
CA ARG A 316 -17.19 -5.61 27.52
C ARG A 316 -17.58 -6.31 28.79
N GLU A 317 -18.87 -6.60 28.94
CA GLU A 317 -19.38 -7.44 29.99
C GLU A 317 -19.60 -8.86 29.47
N THR A 318 -19.51 -9.84 30.33
CA THR A 318 -19.90 -11.23 30.04
C THR A 318 -20.41 -11.92 31.33
N ILE A 319 -21.20 -12.96 31.17
CA ILE A 319 -21.57 -13.82 32.27
C ILE A 319 -20.55 -14.95 32.43
N LYS A 320 -20.30 -15.39 33.65
CA LYS A 320 -19.36 -16.46 33.97
C LYS A 320 -19.99 -17.82 34.18
N GLU A 321 -21.26 -17.83 34.55
CA GLU A 321 -21.99 -19.03 34.93
C GLU A 321 -23.32 -19.10 34.21
N THR A 322 -23.79 -20.31 33.98
CA THR A 322 -25.15 -20.54 33.46
C THR A 322 -26.18 -20.18 34.53
N ILE A 323 -27.16 -19.38 34.14
CA ILE A 323 -28.24 -18.98 35.02
C ILE A 323 -29.60 -19.17 34.35
N GLU A 324 -30.58 -19.64 35.13
CA GLU A 324 -31.98 -19.65 34.73
C GLU A 324 -32.71 -18.53 35.48
N ILE A 325 -33.38 -17.67 34.73
CA ILE A 325 -34.00 -16.48 35.32
C ILE A 325 -35.40 -16.26 34.79
N GLU A 326 -36.28 -15.87 35.71
CA GLU A 326 -37.63 -15.40 35.42
C GLU A 326 -37.63 -13.90 35.15
N GLY A 327 -38.09 -13.49 33.95
CA GLY A 327 -38.37 -12.10 33.62
C GLY A 327 -39.87 -11.84 33.63
N LYS A 328 -40.37 -11.05 34.59
CA LYS A 328 -41.78 -10.71 34.71
C LYS A 328 -41.97 -9.20 34.67
N PHE A 329 -42.78 -8.75 33.72
CA PHE A 329 -43.17 -7.35 33.60
C PHE A 329 -44.68 -7.21 33.72
N VAL A 330 -45.10 -6.40 34.67
CA VAL A 330 -46.52 -6.09 34.90
C VAL A 330 -46.66 -4.59 35.03
N ARG A 331 -47.38 -3.98 34.13
CA ARG A 331 -47.69 -2.54 34.21
C ARG A 331 -49.17 -2.33 33.88
N GLN A 332 -49.88 -1.70 34.78
CA GLN A 332 -51.25 -1.30 34.58
C GLN A 332 -51.38 0.19 34.75
N SER A 333 -51.77 0.89 33.69
CA SER A 333 -52.07 2.31 33.73
C SER A 333 -53.32 2.60 32.86
N GLY A 334 -54.41 3.02 33.53
CA GLY A 334 -55.57 3.59 32.85
C GLY A 334 -56.30 2.68 31.86
N GLY A 335 -56.66 1.46 32.21
CA GLY A 335 -57.57 0.61 31.44
C GLY A 335 -56.93 -0.33 30.40
N LYS A 336 -55.62 -0.20 30.11
CA LYS A 336 -54.85 -1.17 29.33
C LYS A 336 -53.68 -1.67 30.13
N GLY A 337 -53.69 -2.98 30.48
CA GLY A 337 -52.56 -3.60 31.15
C GLY A 337 -51.53 -4.15 30.16
N GLN A 338 -50.26 -4.07 30.50
CA GLN A 338 -49.16 -4.76 29.80
C GLN A 338 -48.63 -5.85 30.72
N TYR A 339 -48.55 -7.07 30.21
CA TYR A 339 -48.03 -8.21 30.92
C TYR A 339 -47.10 -9.00 30.06
N GLY A 340 -45.90 -9.26 30.53
CA GLY A 340 -44.92 -10.13 29.86
C GLY A 340 -44.23 -10.99 30.92
N HIS A 341 -44.14 -12.28 30.69
CA HIS A 341 -43.52 -13.22 31.61
C HIS A 341 -42.75 -14.26 30.80
N VAL A 342 -41.43 -14.30 30.95
CA VAL A 342 -40.54 -15.18 30.22
C VAL A 342 -39.58 -15.88 31.18
N TRP A 343 -39.22 -17.10 30.85
CA TRP A 343 -38.14 -17.82 31.52
C TRP A 343 -37.00 -18.01 30.49
N LEU A 344 -35.83 -17.56 30.88
CA LEU A 344 -34.62 -17.60 30.04
C LEU A 344 -33.55 -18.40 30.76
N LYS A 345 -32.86 -19.22 30.01
CA LYS A 345 -31.58 -19.80 30.41
C LYS A 345 -30.48 -19.03 29.68
N LEU A 346 -29.60 -18.39 30.42
CA LEU A 346 -28.47 -17.66 29.92
C LEU A 346 -27.20 -18.46 30.15
N GLU A 347 -26.42 -18.71 29.10
CA GLU A 347 -25.21 -19.52 29.12
C GLU A 347 -24.05 -18.73 28.57
N PRO A 348 -22.87 -18.71 29.24
CA PRO A 348 -21.69 -18.09 28.67
C PRO A 348 -21.20 -18.89 27.45
N LEU A 349 -20.76 -18.19 26.42
CA LEU A 349 -20.08 -18.75 25.27
C LEU A 349 -18.58 -18.41 25.31
N GLY A 350 -17.80 -18.91 24.37
CA GLY A 350 -16.41 -18.47 24.18
C GLY A 350 -16.35 -16.98 23.86
N LEU A 351 -15.29 -16.28 24.25
CA LEU A 351 -15.18 -14.82 24.05
C LEU A 351 -15.22 -14.38 22.57
N ASP A 352 -14.89 -15.28 21.69
CA ASP A 352 -14.91 -15.06 20.22
C ASP A 352 -16.22 -15.51 19.57
N ASP A 353 -17.17 -16.07 20.35
CA ASP A 353 -18.45 -16.51 19.84
C ASP A 353 -19.46 -15.37 19.82
N GLU A 354 -20.28 -15.33 18.78
CA GLU A 354 -21.38 -14.39 18.65
C GLU A 354 -22.56 -14.74 19.54
N TYR A 355 -23.48 -13.77 19.72
CA TYR A 355 -24.73 -13.99 20.42
C TYR A 355 -25.58 -15.04 19.73
N GLU A 356 -26.08 -16.04 20.51
CA GLU A 356 -26.93 -17.10 20.00
C GLU A 356 -28.29 -17.10 20.72
N PHE A 357 -29.38 -17.05 19.96
CA PHE A 357 -30.73 -17.19 20.50
C PHE A 357 -31.31 -18.56 20.16
N VAL A 358 -31.73 -19.31 21.19
CA VAL A 358 -32.27 -20.65 21.01
C VAL A 358 -33.75 -20.68 21.50
N ASP A 359 -34.65 -21.06 20.61
CA ASP A 359 -36.06 -21.29 20.95
C ASP A 359 -36.26 -22.75 21.28
N LYS A 360 -36.63 -23.03 22.55
CA LYS A 360 -37.01 -24.37 23.05
C LYS A 360 -38.43 -24.43 23.59
N ILE A 361 -39.34 -23.61 23.09
CA ILE A 361 -40.71 -23.60 23.52
C ILE A 361 -41.43 -24.86 22.98
N VAL A 362 -42.02 -25.62 23.91
CA VAL A 362 -42.80 -26.83 23.60
C VAL A 362 -44.28 -26.59 23.92
N GLY A 363 -45.18 -26.93 23.00
CA GLY A 363 -46.61 -26.97 23.27
C GLY A 363 -47.38 -25.67 22.97
N GLY A 364 -46.86 -24.72 22.26
CA GLY A 364 -47.61 -23.55 21.77
C GLY A 364 -48.06 -22.55 22.83
N VAL A 365 -47.37 -22.50 23.96
CA VAL A 365 -47.68 -21.64 25.11
C VAL A 365 -47.49 -20.15 24.78
N ILE A 366 -46.69 -19.84 23.73
CA ILE A 366 -46.51 -18.51 23.20
C ILE A 366 -46.87 -18.50 21.72
N PRO A 367 -47.65 -17.51 21.24
CA PRO A 367 -47.76 -17.28 19.81
C PRO A 367 -46.40 -16.98 19.21
N LYS A 368 -46.03 -17.64 18.11
CA LYS A 368 -44.72 -17.52 17.44
C LYS A 368 -44.34 -16.08 17.10
N GLU A 369 -45.31 -15.20 16.97
CA GLU A 369 -45.14 -13.78 16.68
C GLU A 369 -44.43 -12.96 17.77
N TYR A 370 -44.42 -13.46 19.05
CA TYR A 370 -43.78 -12.78 20.16
C TYR A 370 -42.32 -13.21 20.41
N ILE A 371 -41.90 -14.35 19.86
CA ILE A 371 -40.51 -14.85 20.00
C ILE A 371 -39.49 -13.88 19.47
N PRO A 372 -39.67 -13.29 18.27
CA PRO A 372 -38.75 -12.26 17.78
C PRO A 372 -38.68 -11.03 18.67
N ALA A 373 -39.77 -10.65 19.32
CA ALA A 373 -39.79 -9.50 20.23
C ALA A 373 -38.96 -9.76 21.50
N VAL A 374 -38.96 -11.00 22.01
CA VAL A 374 -38.11 -11.40 23.15
C VAL A 374 -36.65 -11.34 22.75
N ASN A 375 -36.29 -11.91 21.59
CA ASN A 375 -34.93 -11.86 21.09
C ASN A 375 -34.42 -10.41 20.89
N LYS A 376 -35.25 -9.56 20.30
CA LYS A 376 -34.93 -8.16 20.11
C LYS A 376 -34.71 -7.42 21.45
N GLY A 377 -35.57 -7.67 22.43
CA GLY A 377 -35.41 -7.08 23.76
C GLY A 377 -34.12 -7.52 24.48
N ILE A 378 -33.70 -8.77 24.30
CA ILE A 378 -32.41 -9.26 24.82
C ILE A 378 -31.25 -8.53 24.13
N GLN A 379 -31.26 -8.43 22.80
CA GLN A 379 -30.21 -7.74 22.05
C GLN A 379 -30.11 -6.26 22.40
N GLU A 380 -31.24 -5.57 22.57
CA GLU A 380 -31.25 -4.17 22.99
C GLU A 380 -30.67 -3.99 24.40
N GLN A 381 -30.98 -4.92 25.34
CA GLN A 381 -30.42 -4.86 26.67
C GLN A 381 -28.94 -5.23 26.72
N MET A 382 -28.50 -6.14 25.87
CA MET A 382 -27.07 -6.50 25.74
C MET A 382 -26.21 -5.30 25.36
N GLN A 383 -26.71 -4.37 24.56
CA GLN A 383 -25.97 -3.17 24.16
C GLN A 383 -25.72 -2.21 25.33
N ASN A 384 -26.61 -2.21 26.31
CA ASN A 384 -26.54 -1.30 27.45
C ASN A 384 -25.83 -1.90 28.69
N GLY A 385 -25.43 -3.18 28.62
CA GLY A 385 -24.83 -3.88 29.76
C GLY A 385 -25.68 -3.93 31.00
N VAL A 386 -25.14 -4.46 32.10
CA VAL A 386 -25.85 -4.62 33.35
C VAL A 386 -25.10 -4.06 34.56
N ILE A 387 -23.76 -4.13 34.54
CA ILE A 387 -22.90 -3.77 35.68
C ILE A 387 -22.37 -2.37 35.55
N ALA A 388 -21.75 -2.09 34.43
CA ALA A 388 -21.04 -0.83 34.20
C ALA A 388 -21.50 -0.09 32.92
N GLY A 389 -22.49 -0.64 32.22
CA GLY A 389 -23.04 -0.04 30.99
C GLY A 389 -22.28 -0.41 29.74
N TYR A 390 -21.37 -1.39 29.78
CA TYR A 390 -20.67 -1.87 28.61
C TYR A 390 -21.44 -3.00 27.91
N PRO A 391 -21.38 -3.09 26.57
CA PRO A 391 -22.05 -4.14 25.82
C PRO A 391 -21.68 -5.54 26.31
N LEU A 392 -22.67 -6.41 26.40
CA LEU A 392 -22.54 -7.80 26.87
C LEU A 392 -22.25 -8.68 25.63
N LEU A 393 -21.20 -9.50 25.70
CA LEU A 393 -20.79 -10.42 24.65
C LEU A 393 -20.87 -11.87 25.05
N ALA A 394 -20.76 -12.77 24.07
CA ALA A 394 -20.58 -14.20 24.26
C ALA A 394 -21.68 -14.83 25.08
N LEU A 395 -22.95 -14.61 24.71
CA LEU A 395 -24.13 -15.06 25.43
C LEU A 395 -25.00 -15.95 24.55
N ARG A 396 -25.36 -17.13 25.05
CA ARG A 396 -26.48 -17.91 24.53
C ARG A 396 -27.69 -17.69 25.39
N ALA A 397 -28.77 -17.23 24.76
CA ALA A 397 -30.08 -17.07 25.44
C ALA A 397 -31.07 -18.13 24.95
N THR A 398 -31.45 -19.04 25.80
CA THR A 398 -32.43 -20.07 25.49
C THR A 398 -33.77 -19.70 26.12
N LEU A 399 -34.79 -19.51 25.29
CA LEU A 399 -36.17 -19.30 25.72
C LEU A 399 -36.88 -20.65 25.82
N TYR A 400 -37.31 -21.04 27.04
CA TYR A 400 -37.92 -22.35 27.25
C TYR A 400 -39.30 -22.32 27.89
N LEU A 401 -39.67 -21.22 28.55
CA LEU A 401 -41.03 -21.03 29.06
C LEU A 401 -41.42 -19.55 28.98
N SER A 402 -42.66 -19.27 28.61
CA SER A 402 -43.21 -17.91 28.69
C SER A 402 -44.75 -17.97 28.83
N LEU A 403 -45.27 -17.04 29.59
CA LEU A 403 -46.70 -16.77 29.70
C LEU A 403 -46.92 -15.30 29.36
N ILE A 404 -47.52 -15.04 28.19
CA ILE A 404 -47.94 -13.69 27.81
C ILE A 404 -49.47 -13.65 27.88
N HIS A 405 -49.99 -12.84 28.76
CA HIS A 405 -51.39 -12.48 28.77
C HIS A 405 -51.49 -11.01 28.40
N ILE A 406 -52.18 -10.75 27.33
CA ILE A 406 -52.53 -9.41 26.92
C ILE A 406 -53.81 -8.98 27.60
#